data_27458f27d141deaeaec57309b0b3e53f
#
_entry.id   27458f27d141deaeaec57309b0b3e53f
#
_cell.length_a   1.000
_cell.length_b   1.000
_cell.length_c   1.000
_cell.angle_alpha   90.00
_cell.angle_beta   90.00
_cell.angle_gamma   90.00
#
_symmetry.space_group_name_H-M   'P 1'
#
loop_
_entity.id
_entity.type
_entity.pdbx_description
1 polymer ?
#
loop_
_entity_poly.entity_id
_entity_poly.type
_entity_poly.pdbx_seq_one_letter_code
_entity_poly.pdbx_strand_id
1 'polypeptide(L)'
;MGQSLELMFLSPGRIERTTSREKLVELGLRLEEVRGPLDWMMWEPKGRHIKVDATVYHGIWDAYFVRLGFDNNLLRDQGVDESKNLIEEFLALGVQIWDAFPFYEGELAPEEVGSLLYGLRGHVATVREILPESNYARFLSPDAASFANIHDWTLKDHPRASIRPLLDRSVLVIWDDSMEGLTRFLSEEFSIGTKSVGLDSNSA
;
A
#
# COMPACT_ATOMS: atom_id res chain seq x y z
N MET A 1 -13.81 7.92 -11.94
CA MET A 1 -13.11 6.64 -11.70
C MET A 1 -13.00 6.51 -10.19
N GLY A 2 -13.31 5.36 -9.60
CA GLY A 2 -13.15 5.13 -8.16
C GLY A 2 -11.66 5.08 -7.84
N GLN A 3 -11.26 5.66 -6.72
CA GLN A 3 -9.91 5.47 -6.19
C GLN A 3 -9.82 4.06 -5.60
N SER A 4 -8.66 3.45 -5.68
CA SER A 4 -8.38 2.17 -5.02
C SER A 4 -7.49 2.38 -3.79
N LEU A 5 -7.63 1.49 -2.81
CA LEU A 5 -6.62 1.28 -1.78
C LEU A 5 -5.66 0.21 -2.27
N GLU A 6 -4.38 0.49 -2.23
CA GLU A 6 -3.36 -0.33 -2.86
C GLU A 6 -2.25 -0.75 -1.93
N LEU A 7 -1.87 -2.03 -2.05
CA LEU A 7 -0.57 -2.54 -1.66
C LEU A 7 0.33 -2.49 -2.89
N MET A 8 1.42 -1.77 -2.82
CA MET A 8 2.41 -1.71 -3.87
C MET A 8 3.78 -2.11 -3.33
N PHE A 9 4.43 -3.06 -3.96
CA PHE A 9 5.73 -3.58 -3.57
C PHE A 9 6.72 -3.45 -4.70
N LEU A 10 7.94 -3.04 -4.39
CA LEU A 10 9.03 -2.85 -5.32
C LEU A 10 10.13 -3.88 -5.09
N SER A 11 10.54 -4.54 -6.16
CA SER A 11 11.71 -5.41 -6.20
C SER A 11 12.73 -4.88 -7.20
N PRO A 12 14.02 -4.79 -6.82
CA PRO A 12 15.10 -4.51 -7.76
C PRO A 12 15.40 -5.71 -8.67
N GLY A 13 14.88 -6.89 -8.32
CA GLY A 13 15.01 -8.11 -9.10
C GLY A 13 13.78 -8.37 -9.97
N ARG A 14 14.00 -9.10 -11.06
CA ARG A 14 12.91 -9.45 -11.98
C ARG A 14 11.86 -10.33 -11.31
N ILE A 15 10.61 -9.94 -11.43
CA ILE A 15 9.46 -10.72 -11.02
C ILE A 15 8.65 -11.08 -12.27
N GLU A 16 8.45 -12.36 -12.49
CA GLU A 16 7.60 -12.86 -13.56
C GLU A 16 6.13 -12.83 -13.11
N ARG A 17 5.25 -12.34 -13.98
CA ARG A 17 3.82 -12.26 -13.68
C ARG A 17 3.21 -13.61 -13.32
N THR A 18 3.61 -14.67 -14.03
CA THR A 18 3.12 -16.03 -13.77
C THR A 18 3.51 -16.50 -12.37
N THR A 19 4.77 -16.33 -12.00
CA THR A 19 5.27 -16.68 -10.66
C THR A 19 4.58 -15.85 -9.58
N SER A 20 4.36 -14.55 -9.83
CA SER A 20 3.62 -13.70 -8.89
C SER A 20 2.19 -14.22 -8.69
N ARG A 21 1.49 -14.53 -9.77
CA ARG A 21 0.13 -15.08 -9.73
C ARG A 21 0.07 -16.40 -8.94
N GLU A 22 0.98 -17.32 -9.21
CA GLU A 22 1.05 -18.61 -8.50
C GLU A 22 1.23 -18.39 -7.01
N LYS A 23 2.14 -17.53 -6.60
CA LYS A 23 2.36 -17.19 -5.20
C LYS A 23 1.14 -16.52 -4.55
N LEU A 24 0.47 -15.62 -5.24
CA LEU A 24 -0.77 -15.00 -4.73
C LEU A 24 -1.88 -16.06 -4.52
N VAL A 25 -1.97 -17.05 -5.42
CA VAL A 25 -2.89 -18.19 -5.24
C VAL A 25 -2.49 -19.06 -4.04
N GLU A 26 -1.21 -19.33 -3.84
CA GLU A 26 -0.71 -20.04 -2.65
C GLU A 26 -1.02 -19.30 -1.35
N LEU A 27 -1.08 -17.98 -1.38
CA LEU A 27 -1.50 -17.12 -0.26
C LEU A 27 -3.03 -17.03 -0.08
N GLY A 28 -3.79 -17.78 -0.87
CA GLY A 28 -5.24 -17.92 -0.70
C GLY A 28 -6.08 -16.98 -1.57
N LEU A 29 -5.49 -16.26 -2.52
CA LEU A 29 -6.26 -15.52 -3.51
C LEU A 29 -6.70 -16.48 -4.63
N ARG A 30 -7.94 -16.32 -5.11
CA ARG A 30 -8.46 -17.14 -6.21
C ARG A 30 -8.50 -16.32 -7.50
N LEU A 31 -7.82 -16.79 -8.54
CA LEU A 31 -7.87 -16.16 -9.85
C LEU A 31 -9.28 -16.31 -10.46
N GLU A 32 -9.90 -15.20 -10.83
CA GLU A 32 -11.20 -15.14 -11.48
C GLU A 32 -11.06 -14.90 -12.99
N GLU A 33 -10.23 -13.94 -13.39
CA GLU A 33 -10.10 -13.52 -14.77
C GLU A 33 -8.74 -12.90 -15.06
N VAL A 34 -8.25 -13.03 -16.28
CA VAL A 34 -7.05 -12.35 -16.79
C VAL A 34 -7.48 -11.35 -17.86
N ARG A 35 -7.24 -10.05 -17.62
CA ARG A 35 -7.56 -8.97 -18.57
C ARG A 35 -6.33 -8.13 -18.89
N GLY A 36 -5.69 -8.37 -20.03
CA GLY A 36 -4.49 -7.64 -20.41
C GLY A 36 -3.38 -7.76 -19.35
N PRO A 37 -2.91 -6.66 -18.76
CA PRO A 37 -1.91 -6.69 -17.69
C PRO A 37 -2.45 -7.05 -16.32
N LEU A 38 -3.78 -7.03 -16.13
CA LEU A 38 -4.43 -7.23 -14.84
C LEU A 38 -4.85 -8.68 -14.64
N ASP A 39 -4.64 -9.18 -13.43
CA ASP A 39 -5.22 -10.41 -12.92
C ASP A 39 -6.31 -10.02 -11.92
N TRP A 40 -7.57 -10.34 -12.24
CA TRP A 40 -8.67 -10.18 -11.31
C TRP A 40 -8.72 -11.38 -10.38
N MET A 41 -8.60 -11.11 -9.08
CA MET A 41 -8.55 -12.14 -8.06
C MET A 41 -9.64 -11.92 -7.02
N MET A 42 -10.11 -13.00 -6.42
CA MET A 42 -10.99 -12.97 -5.27
C MET A 42 -10.17 -13.17 -4.01
N TRP A 43 -10.27 -12.26 -3.09
CA TRP A 43 -9.73 -12.36 -1.73
C TRP A 43 -10.88 -12.53 -0.75
N GLU A 44 -10.76 -13.49 0.16
CA GLU A 44 -11.86 -13.89 1.05
C GLU A 44 -11.50 -13.70 2.54
N PRO A 45 -11.27 -12.47 3.01
CA PRO A 45 -10.98 -12.23 4.42
C PRO A 45 -12.22 -12.48 5.27
N LYS A 46 -12.11 -13.37 6.29
CA LYS A 46 -13.18 -13.69 7.24
C LYS A 46 -14.55 -13.95 6.59
N GLY A 47 -14.55 -14.60 5.42
CA GLY A 47 -15.79 -14.94 4.69
C GLY A 47 -16.40 -13.78 3.87
N ARG A 48 -15.72 -12.66 3.75
CA ARG A 48 -16.09 -11.60 2.78
C ARG A 48 -15.53 -11.96 1.41
N HIS A 49 -16.23 -11.59 0.35
CA HIS A 49 -15.77 -11.77 -1.03
C HIS A 49 -15.34 -10.42 -1.59
N ILE A 50 -14.05 -10.18 -1.66
CA ILE A 50 -13.48 -8.91 -2.11
C ILE A 50 -12.74 -9.12 -3.42
N LYS A 51 -13.17 -8.39 -4.45
CA LYS A 51 -12.50 -8.38 -5.73
C LYS A 51 -11.27 -7.49 -5.65
N VAL A 52 -10.11 -8.08 -5.97
CA VAL A 52 -8.81 -7.44 -5.96
C VAL A 52 -8.25 -7.48 -7.38
N ASP A 53 -7.71 -6.40 -7.85
CA ASP A 53 -6.89 -6.39 -9.05
C ASP A 53 -5.41 -6.55 -8.67
N ALA A 54 -4.72 -7.45 -9.35
CA ALA A 54 -3.30 -7.69 -9.19
C ALA A 54 -2.57 -7.46 -10.50
N THR A 55 -1.42 -6.82 -10.43
CA THR A 55 -0.56 -6.62 -11.60
C THR A 55 0.91 -6.69 -11.23
N VAL A 56 1.71 -7.11 -12.20
CA VAL A 56 3.17 -7.04 -12.16
C VAL A 56 3.61 -6.22 -13.37
N TYR A 57 4.38 -5.18 -13.14
CA TYR A 57 4.91 -4.38 -14.22
C TYR A 57 6.37 -3.98 -13.96
N HIS A 58 7.09 -3.76 -15.06
CA HIS A 58 8.42 -3.17 -15.04
C HIS A 58 8.27 -1.66 -15.09
N GLY A 59 8.69 -1.00 -14.02
CA GLY A 59 8.56 0.44 -13.85
C GLY A 59 9.82 1.21 -14.24
N ILE A 60 9.87 2.44 -13.79
CA ILE A 60 11.07 3.29 -13.87
C ILE A 60 12.15 2.73 -12.92
N TRP A 61 13.40 3.20 -13.08
CA TRP A 61 14.59 2.79 -12.29
C TRP A 61 14.96 1.30 -12.39
N ASP A 62 14.54 0.64 -13.47
CA ASP A 62 14.82 -0.78 -13.72
C ASP A 62 14.33 -1.71 -12.59
N ALA A 63 13.20 -1.36 -12.00
CA ALA A 63 12.57 -2.10 -10.91
C ALA A 63 11.27 -2.75 -11.33
N TYR A 64 10.88 -3.82 -10.63
CA TYR A 64 9.63 -4.54 -10.82
C TYR A 64 8.68 -4.21 -9.68
N PHE A 65 7.43 -4.00 -10.03
CA PHE A 65 6.37 -3.69 -9.08
C PHE A 65 5.34 -4.81 -9.06
N VAL A 66 4.95 -5.21 -7.85
CA VAL A 66 3.77 -6.04 -7.61
C VAL A 66 2.75 -5.15 -6.91
N ARG A 67 1.60 -4.98 -7.53
CA ARG A 67 0.52 -4.15 -7.03
C ARG A 67 -0.73 -4.99 -6.83
N LEU A 68 -1.40 -4.79 -5.71
CA LEU A 68 -2.74 -5.27 -5.45
C LEU A 68 -3.62 -4.10 -5.02
N GLY A 69 -4.84 -4.03 -5.54
CA GLY A 69 -5.76 -2.97 -5.17
C GLY A 69 -7.20 -3.46 -5.08
N PHE A 70 -8.00 -2.80 -4.26
CA PHE A 70 -9.45 -2.95 -4.26
C PHE A 70 -10.14 -1.57 -4.23
N ASP A 71 -11.37 -1.53 -4.73
CA ASP A 71 -12.16 -0.30 -4.77
C ASP A 71 -12.41 0.24 -3.34
N ASN A 72 -11.98 1.48 -3.09
CA ASN A 72 -12.12 2.13 -1.79
C ASN A 72 -13.58 2.45 -1.41
N ASN A 73 -14.53 2.34 -2.34
CA ASN A 73 -15.96 2.45 -2.01
C ASN A 73 -16.36 1.41 -0.95
N LEU A 74 -15.69 0.26 -0.92
CA LEU A 74 -15.89 -0.75 0.12
C LEU A 74 -15.60 -0.21 1.53
N LEU A 75 -14.69 0.76 1.67
CA LEU A 75 -14.40 1.41 2.95
C LEU A 75 -15.40 2.53 3.27
N ARG A 76 -15.92 3.21 2.26
CA ARG A 76 -16.87 4.32 2.45
C ARG A 76 -18.25 3.85 2.88
N ASP A 77 -18.66 2.68 2.39
CA ASP A 77 -19.99 2.12 2.65
C ASP A 77 -20.06 1.37 4.00
N GLN A 78 -18.93 1.26 4.70
CA GLN A 78 -18.81 0.56 5.99
C GLN A 78 -18.63 1.56 7.13
N GLY A 79 -18.91 1.11 8.35
CA GLY A 79 -18.56 1.86 9.57
C GLY A 79 -17.02 1.91 9.78
N VAL A 80 -16.55 2.85 10.59
CA VAL A 80 -15.12 3.07 10.84
C VAL A 80 -14.44 1.81 11.37
N ASP A 81 -15.08 1.05 12.26
CA ASP A 81 -14.52 -0.18 12.82
C ASP A 81 -14.41 -1.29 11.77
N GLU A 82 -15.38 -1.40 10.88
CA GLU A 82 -15.35 -2.39 9.79
C GLU A 82 -14.30 -2.04 8.75
N SER A 83 -14.15 -0.76 8.44
CA SER A 83 -13.09 -0.26 7.55
C SER A 83 -11.71 -0.51 8.15
N LYS A 84 -11.53 -0.26 9.44
CA LYS A 84 -10.30 -0.59 10.16
C LYS A 84 -9.96 -2.07 10.06
N ASN A 85 -10.92 -2.93 10.36
CA ASN A 85 -10.72 -4.38 10.28
C ASN A 85 -10.31 -4.81 8.87
N LEU A 86 -10.93 -4.24 7.83
CA LEU A 86 -10.59 -4.56 6.44
C LEU A 86 -9.17 -4.09 6.07
N ILE A 87 -8.79 -2.89 6.48
CA ILE A 87 -7.43 -2.37 6.27
C ILE A 87 -6.40 -3.24 6.99
N GLU A 88 -6.65 -3.62 8.24
CA GLU A 88 -5.74 -4.50 9.00
C GLU A 88 -5.61 -5.88 8.35
N GLU A 89 -6.69 -6.45 7.84
CA GLU A 89 -6.66 -7.72 7.11
C GLU A 89 -5.90 -7.61 5.79
N PHE A 90 -6.07 -6.49 5.07
CA PHE A 90 -5.34 -6.21 3.83
C PHE A 90 -3.85 -5.98 4.11
N LEU A 91 -3.53 -5.30 5.20
CA LEU A 91 -2.15 -5.15 5.66
C LEU A 91 -1.52 -6.50 6.04
N ALA A 92 -2.29 -7.38 6.70
CA ALA A 92 -1.83 -8.74 7.02
C ALA A 92 -1.57 -9.58 5.75
N LEU A 93 -2.39 -9.44 4.71
CA LEU A 93 -2.11 -10.00 3.39
C LEU A 93 -0.81 -9.41 2.81
N GLY A 94 -0.63 -8.10 2.97
CA GLY A 94 0.61 -7.42 2.57
C GLY A 94 1.86 -8.00 3.24
N VAL A 95 1.79 -8.33 4.52
CA VAL A 95 2.90 -9.00 5.24
C VAL A 95 3.19 -10.39 4.64
N GLN A 96 2.17 -11.18 4.34
CA GLN A 96 2.34 -12.49 3.71
C GLN A 96 2.97 -12.39 2.32
N ILE A 97 2.55 -11.39 1.54
CA ILE A 97 3.13 -11.12 0.22
C ILE A 97 4.58 -10.65 0.37
N TRP A 98 4.87 -9.80 1.36
CA TRP A 98 6.23 -9.36 1.67
C TRP A 98 7.17 -10.55 1.94
N ASP A 99 6.72 -11.49 2.73
CA ASP A 99 7.50 -12.68 3.09
C ASP A 99 7.70 -13.66 1.91
N ALA A 100 6.85 -13.58 0.89
CA ALA A 100 6.91 -14.46 -0.28
C ALA A 100 7.87 -13.99 -1.38
N PHE A 101 8.33 -12.73 -1.36
CA PHE A 101 9.14 -12.14 -2.42
C PHE A 101 10.30 -11.30 -1.87
N PRO A 102 11.42 -11.15 -2.61
CA PRO A 102 12.54 -10.32 -2.21
C PRO A 102 12.29 -8.84 -2.52
N PHE A 103 11.38 -8.22 -1.79
CA PHE A 103 11.10 -6.80 -1.96
C PHE A 103 12.13 -5.90 -1.29
N TYR A 104 12.32 -4.72 -1.85
CA TYR A 104 13.13 -3.65 -1.28
C TYR A 104 12.29 -2.75 -0.37
N GLU A 105 11.13 -2.35 -0.86
CA GLU A 105 10.16 -1.54 -0.13
C GLU A 105 8.73 -1.83 -0.61
N GLY A 106 7.75 -1.41 0.17
CA GLY A 106 6.34 -1.47 -0.18
C GLY A 106 5.54 -0.47 0.61
N GLU A 107 4.30 -0.26 0.19
CA GLU A 107 3.39 0.68 0.85
C GLU A 107 1.95 0.22 0.78
N LEU A 108 1.15 0.65 1.74
CA LEU A 108 -0.29 0.64 1.71
C LEU A 108 -0.78 2.09 1.67
N ALA A 109 -1.33 2.49 0.54
CA ALA A 109 -1.75 3.87 0.28
C ALA A 109 -2.93 3.93 -0.70
N PRO A 110 -3.65 5.05 -0.78
CA PRO A 110 -4.53 5.34 -1.91
C PRO A 110 -3.76 5.44 -3.23
N GLU A 111 -4.40 5.06 -4.34
CA GLU A 111 -3.80 4.92 -5.68
C GLU A 111 -2.90 6.07 -6.16
N GLU A 112 -3.15 7.30 -5.72
CA GLU A 112 -2.45 8.48 -6.25
C GLU A 112 -1.38 9.05 -5.30
N VAL A 113 -1.15 8.40 -4.16
CA VAL A 113 -0.37 9.01 -3.06
C VAL A 113 1.00 8.37 -2.86
N GLY A 114 1.25 7.22 -3.49
CA GLY A 114 2.46 6.44 -3.28
C GLY A 114 3.76 7.16 -3.68
N SER A 115 4.77 7.13 -2.81
CA SER A 115 6.13 7.59 -3.10
C SER A 115 7.16 6.58 -2.59
N LEU A 116 7.75 5.82 -3.50
CA LEU A 116 8.73 4.80 -3.16
C LEU A 116 10.15 5.38 -3.03
N LEU A 117 10.90 4.86 -2.07
CA LEU A 117 12.26 5.34 -1.75
C LEU A 117 13.31 4.90 -2.77
N TYR A 118 13.08 3.77 -3.45
CA TYR A 118 14.09 3.18 -4.33
C TYR A 118 14.62 4.15 -5.38
N GLY A 119 13.75 4.92 -6.01
CA GLY A 119 14.15 5.92 -6.99
C GLY A 119 14.92 7.09 -6.41
N LEU A 120 14.84 7.30 -5.11
CA LEU A 120 15.52 8.37 -4.39
C LEU A 120 16.88 7.94 -3.82
N ARG A 121 17.24 6.65 -3.93
CA ARG A 121 18.47 6.07 -3.40
C ARG A 121 19.75 6.78 -3.85
N GLY A 122 19.73 7.43 -5.03
CA GLY A 122 20.84 8.24 -5.55
C GLY A 122 20.74 9.73 -5.24
N HIS A 123 19.70 10.18 -4.55
CA HIS A 123 19.45 11.59 -4.26
C HIS A 123 19.65 11.88 -2.76
N VAL A 124 20.21 13.04 -2.45
CA VAL A 124 20.48 13.50 -1.07
C VAL A 124 19.25 14.20 -0.49
N ALA A 125 18.07 13.62 -0.64
CA ALA A 125 16.88 14.12 0.04
C ALA A 125 16.92 13.70 1.52
N THR A 126 16.47 14.54 2.42
CA THR A 126 16.32 14.15 3.82
C THR A 126 15.17 13.15 3.95
N VAL A 127 15.36 12.12 4.74
CA VAL A 127 14.38 11.04 4.95
C VAL A 127 13.00 11.57 5.38
N ARG A 128 12.96 12.68 6.12
CA ARG A 128 11.72 13.35 6.53
C ARG A 128 10.87 13.83 5.35
N GLU A 129 11.49 14.15 4.21
CA GLU A 129 10.81 14.57 2.99
C GLU A 129 10.35 13.38 2.13
N ILE A 130 10.91 12.19 2.40
CA ILE A 130 10.74 10.99 1.58
C ILE A 130 9.63 10.07 2.10
N LEU A 131 9.35 10.10 3.42
CA LEU A 131 8.32 9.28 4.05
C LEU A 131 7.09 10.15 4.37
N PRO A 132 6.23 10.44 3.39
CA PRO A 132 5.04 11.21 3.64
C PRO A 132 4.10 10.46 4.58
N GLU A 133 3.55 11.16 5.56
CA GLU A 133 2.50 10.65 6.45
C GLU A 133 1.18 10.32 5.70
N SER A 134 1.14 10.52 4.39
CA SER A 134 0.01 10.23 3.51
C SER A 134 -0.22 8.73 3.26
N ASN A 135 0.78 7.90 3.53
CA ASN A 135 0.63 6.44 3.43
C ASN A 135 0.16 5.88 4.77
N TYR A 136 -0.74 4.90 4.74
CA TYR A 136 -1.15 4.21 5.97
C TYR A 136 -0.02 3.37 6.54
N ALA A 137 0.70 2.64 5.69
CA ALA A 137 1.81 1.80 6.13
C ALA A 137 2.91 1.72 5.07
N ARG A 138 4.13 1.41 5.52
CA ARG A 138 5.28 1.20 4.67
C ARG A 138 6.10 -0.01 5.11
N PHE A 139 6.47 -0.82 4.14
CA PHE A 139 7.33 -1.99 4.31
C PHE A 139 8.74 -1.62 3.87
N LEU A 140 9.73 -1.92 4.67
CA LEU A 140 11.12 -1.59 4.39
C LEU A 140 12.01 -2.81 4.63
N SER A 141 12.76 -3.21 3.60
CA SER A 141 13.86 -4.17 3.76
C SER A 141 14.94 -3.60 4.68
N PRO A 142 15.89 -4.41 5.17
CA PRO A 142 16.98 -3.89 5.99
C PRO A 142 17.76 -2.77 5.31
N ASP A 143 17.98 -2.86 3.99
CA ASP A 143 18.67 -1.83 3.21
C ASP A 143 17.83 -0.55 3.10
N ALA A 144 16.53 -0.68 2.84
CA ALA A 144 15.63 0.47 2.77
C ALA A 144 15.46 1.13 4.14
N ALA A 145 15.33 0.34 5.22
CA ALA A 145 15.26 0.83 6.59
C ALA A 145 16.54 1.58 7.00
N SER A 146 17.70 1.06 6.60
CA SER A 146 18.99 1.71 6.82
C SER A 146 19.11 3.01 6.03
N PHE A 147 18.72 3.00 4.75
CA PHE A 147 18.68 4.20 3.91
C PHE A 147 17.76 5.28 4.50
N ALA A 148 16.58 4.87 4.98
CA ALA A 148 15.61 5.74 5.62
C ALA A 148 16.00 6.13 7.06
N ASN A 149 17.10 5.60 7.59
CA ASN A 149 17.57 5.84 8.96
C ASN A 149 16.50 5.56 10.04
N ILE A 150 15.64 4.54 9.79
CA ILE A 150 14.49 4.24 10.67
C ILE A 150 14.93 3.89 12.09
N HIS A 151 16.12 3.31 12.25
CA HIS A 151 16.65 2.91 13.56
C HIS A 151 16.98 4.10 14.47
N ASP A 152 17.22 5.28 13.88
CA ASP A 152 17.48 6.52 14.61
C ASP A 152 16.23 7.37 14.81
N TRP A 153 15.08 6.88 14.29
CA TRP A 153 13.82 7.55 14.52
C TRP A 153 13.43 7.46 15.99
N THR A 154 13.23 8.60 16.57
CA THR A 154 12.68 8.70 17.91
C THR A 154 11.18 8.97 17.81
N LEU A 155 10.42 8.49 18.79
CA LEU A 155 9.00 8.85 18.96
C LEU A 155 8.78 10.36 19.03
N LYS A 156 9.85 11.16 19.28
CA LYS A 156 9.80 12.63 19.28
C LYS A 156 9.70 13.19 17.86
N ASP A 157 10.34 12.53 16.89
CA ASP A 157 10.36 12.98 15.51
C ASP A 157 9.08 12.57 14.78
N HIS A 158 8.56 11.38 15.12
CA HIS A 158 7.35 10.79 14.52
C HIS A 158 6.45 10.18 15.61
N PRO A 159 5.81 11.00 16.45
CA PRO A 159 5.05 10.52 17.61
C PRO A 159 3.81 9.69 17.24
N ARG A 160 3.43 9.70 15.96
CA ARG A 160 2.28 8.98 15.43
C ARG A 160 2.65 7.73 14.63
N ALA A 161 3.93 7.42 14.50
CA ALA A 161 4.38 6.22 13.80
C ALA A 161 4.61 5.08 14.78
N SER A 162 4.16 3.89 14.44
CA SER A 162 4.56 2.64 15.08
C SER A 162 5.47 1.84 14.16
N ILE A 163 6.50 1.21 14.73
CA ILE A 163 7.46 0.38 13.99
C ILE A 163 7.31 -1.05 14.49
N ARG A 164 6.98 -1.96 13.57
CA ARG A 164 6.82 -3.39 13.83
C ARG A 164 7.92 -4.17 13.12
N PRO A 165 8.68 -5.03 13.80
CA PRO A 165 9.66 -5.89 13.16
C PRO A 165 8.92 -6.93 12.28
N LEU A 166 9.48 -7.19 11.10
CA LEU A 166 9.10 -8.28 10.21
C LEU A 166 10.22 -9.33 10.18
N LEU A 167 10.05 -10.38 9.38
CA LEU A 167 11.09 -11.36 9.13
C LEU A 167 12.34 -10.70 8.52
N ASP A 168 13.49 -11.36 8.64
CA ASP A 168 14.76 -10.95 8.06
C ASP A 168 15.20 -9.51 8.36
N ARG A 169 14.86 -9.00 9.56
CA ARG A 169 15.15 -7.63 10.01
C ARG A 169 14.47 -6.52 9.20
N SER A 170 13.53 -6.87 8.36
CA SER A 170 12.63 -5.90 7.72
C SER A 170 11.76 -5.23 8.77
N VAL A 171 11.22 -4.07 8.44
CA VAL A 171 10.34 -3.32 9.33
C VAL A 171 9.07 -2.88 8.61
N LEU A 172 7.97 -2.87 9.35
CA LEU A 172 6.71 -2.27 8.95
C LEU A 172 6.50 -1.01 9.78
N VAL A 173 6.40 0.13 9.10
CA VAL A 173 6.04 1.42 9.71
C VAL A 173 4.57 1.67 9.45
N ILE A 174 3.80 1.91 10.50
CA ILE A 174 2.37 2.26 10.41
C ILE A 174 2.20 3.67 10.96
N TRP A 175 1.61 4.55 10.17
CA TRP A 175 1.36 5.93 10.56
C TRP A 175 0.04 6.01 11.33
N ASP A 176 0.14 6.31 12.64
CA ASP A 176 -0.99 6.50 13.52
C ASP A 176 -2.06 5.40 13.39
N ASP A 177 -1.76 4.23 13.92
CA ASP A 177 -2.65 3.06 13.94
C ASP A 177 -3.83 3.20 14.93
N SER A 178 -3.98 4.39 15.54
CA SER A 178 -5.11 4.75 16.38
C SER A 178 -6.40 4.92 15.56
N MET A 179 -7.54 4.85 16.23
CA MET A 179 -8.85 5.13 15.61
C MET A 179 -8.93 6.56 15.07
N GLU A 180 -8.29 7.53 15.73
CA GLU A 180 -8.24 8.92 15.27
C GLU A 180 -7.43 9.04 13.98
N GLY A 181 -6.25 8.39 13.91
CA GLY A 181 -5.43 8.35 12.72
C GLY A 181 -6.14 7.69 11.54
N LEU A 182 -6.81 6.56 11.77
CA LEU A 182 -7.61 5.90 10.76
C LEU A 182 -8.76 6.79 10.26
N THR A 183 -9.51 7.43 11.16
CA THR A 183 -10.61 8.32 10.80
C THR A 183 -10.10 9.48 9.94
N ARG A 184 -8.95 10.06 10.30
CA ARG A 184 -8.28 11.09 9.51
C ARG A 184 -7.89 10.57 8.14
N PHE A 185 -7.21 9.43 8.05
CA PHE A 185 -6.82 8.80 6.80
C PHE A 185 -8.02 8.59 5.87
N LEU A 186 -9.11 8.01 6.37
CA LEU A 186 -10.32 7.78 5.58
C LEU A 186 -11.03 9.08 5.15
N SER A 187 -11.00 10.13 5.98
CA SER A 187 -11.68 11.40 5.67
C SER A 187 -10.86 12.32 4.77
N GLU A 188 -9.56 12.40 4.98
CA GLU A 188 -8.68 13.29 4.22
C GLU A 188 -8.33 12.71 2.85
N GLU A 189 -7.88 11.46 2.81
CA GLU A 189 -7.39 10.84 1.57
C GLU A 189 -8.54 10.43 0.64
N PHE A 190 -9.67 9.98 1.15
CA PHE A 190 -10.80 9.59 0.31
C PHE A 190 -11.80 10.71 0.00
N SER A 191 -11.71 11.87 0.66
CA SER A 191 -12.59 13.01 0.37
C SER A 191 -12.08 13.92 -0.76
N ILE A 192 -10.82 13.81 -1.16
CA ILE A 192 -10.24 14.61 -2.25
C ILE A 192 -10.98 14.38 -3.57
N GLY A 193 -11.47 13.16 -3.82
CA GLY A 193 -12.23 12.82 -5.02
C GLY A 193 -13.62 13.46 -5.15
N THR A 194 -14.17 14.03 -4.09
CA THR A 194 -15.53 14.64 -4.11
C THR A 194 -15.52 16.16 -4.28
N LYS A 195 -14.39 16.83 -4.11
CA LYS A 195 -14.29 18.30 -4.23
C LYS A 195 -14.08 18.83 -5.65
N SER A 196 -13.81 17.98 -6.63
CA SER A 196 -13.51 18.41 -8.01
C SER A 196 -14.71 18.43 -8.96
N VAL A 197 -15.94 18.22 -8.50
CA VAL A 197 -17.16 18.32 -9.32
C VAL A 197 -18.08 19.40 -8.77
N GLY A 198 -17.52 20.55 -8.45
CA GLY A 198 -18.26 21.80 -8.38
C GLY A 198 -18.29 22.41 -9.78
N LEU A 199 -19.14 21.91 -10.66
CA LEU A 199 -19.53 22.64 -11.89
C LEU A 199 -20.11 23.98 -11.45
N ASP A 200 -19.35 25.04 -11.70
CA ASP A 200 -19.86 26.40 -11.72
C ASP A 200 -20.98 26.49 -12.75
N SER A 201 -22.20 26.20 -12.32
CA SER A 201 -23.43 26.56 -13.04
C SER A 201 -23.86 27.94 -12.57
N ASN A 202 -23.14 28.99 -13.01
CA ASN A 202 -23.65 30.35 -13.00
C ASN A 202 -23.01 31.13 -14.14
N SER A 203 -23.64 31.06 -15.27
CA SER A 203 -23.61 32.15 -16.27
C SER A 203 -24.95 32.13 -16.99
N ALA A 204 -25.87 32.90 -16.49
CA ALA A 204 -26.97 33.51 -17.23
C ALA A 204 -26.63 34.98 -17.42
#